data_900b90eda166039b56cd560518c5bd31
#
_entry.id   900b90eda166039b56cd560518c5bd31
#
_cell.length_a   1.000
_cell.length_b   1.000
_cell.length_c   1.000
_cell.angle_alpha   90.00
_cell.angle_beta   90.00
_cell.angle_gamma   90.00
#
_symmetry.space_group_name_H-M   'P 1'
#
loop_
_entity.id
_entity.type
_entity.pdbx_description
1 polymer ?
#
loop_
_entity_poly.entity_id
_entity_poly.type
_entity_poly.pdbx_seq_one_letter_code
_entity_poly.pdbx_strand_id
1 'polypeptide(L)'
;MKSMCLNCFRIYASTRRTPCGSCGSKLVKIDELYIVIIKILNQKGYTTTYCCSGHTYEKLPQSYILFGEGIKLPFIPEGYVIDYEAHTILESFKDIIEIRRDFYLKSYKNEVELQKDILQSALVVLEWSQLLPIYI
;
A
#
# COMPACT_ATOMS: atom_id res chain seq x y z
N MET A 1 -1.48 -4.89 -12.87
CA MET A 1 -0.90 -5.26 -11.57
C MET A 1 0.11 -6.38 -11.71
N LYS A 2 1.06 -6.41 -10.82
CA LYS A 2 2.07 -7.47 -10.73
C LYS A 2 1.84 -8.30 -9.48
N SER A 3 2.56 -9.40 -9.34
CA SER A 3 2.61 -10.20 -8.11
C SER A 3 3.98 -10.08 -7.48
N MET A 4 4.02 -10.08 -6.16
CA MET A 4 5.27 -10.02 -5.41
C MET A 4 5.25 -11.02 -4.25
N CYS A 5 6.39 -11.65 -4.02
CA CYS A 5 6.60 -12.46 -2.83
C CYS A 5 7.08 -11.57 -1.69
N LEU A 6 6.35 -11.52 -0.59
CA LEU A 6 6.74 -10.71 0.58
C LEU A 6 7.82 -11.38 1.43
N ASN A 7 8.21 -12.61 1.09
CA ASN A 7 9.29 -13.32 1.78
C ASN A 7 10.65 -13.11 1.11
N CYS A 8 10.75 -13.36 -0.20
CA CYS A 8 12.00 -13.20 -0.95
C CYS A 8 12.02 -11.98 -1.88
N PHE A 9 10.91 -11.26 -2.00
CA PHE A 9 10.72 -10.03 -2.79
C PHE A 9 10.86 -10.21 -4.31
N ARG A 10 10.71 -11.45 -4.78
CA ARG A 10 10.66 -11.71 -6.22
C ARG A 10 9.37 -11.12 -6.81
N ILE A 11 9.51 -10.48 -7.99
CA ILE A 11 8.41 -9.82 -8.68
C ILE A 11 8.11 -10.59 -9.95
N TYR A 12 6.81 -10.82 -10.21
CA TYR A 12 6.30 -11.45 -11.40
C TYR A 12 5.50 -10.44 -12.23
N ALA A 13 5.69 -10.46 -13.55
CA ALA A 13 5.12 -9.47 -14.46
C ALA A 13 3.59 -9.45 -14.50
N SER A 14 2.93 -10.51 -14.05
CA SER A 14 1.47 -10.61 -14.01
C SER A 14 1.01 -11.20 -12.69
N THR A 15 -0.29 -11.05 -12.41
CA THR A 15 -0.86 -11.67 -11.21
C THR A 15 -0.89 -13.19 -11.36
N ARG A 16 -0.49 -13.90 -10.32
CA ARG A 16 -0.40 -15.36 -10.31
C ARG A 16 -1.10 -15.93 -9.08
N ARG A 17 -1.74 -17.08 -9.25
CA ARG A 17 -2.36 -17.82 -8.15
C ARG A 17 -1.44 -18.91 -7.59
N THR A 18 -0.36 -19.22 -8.32
CA THR A 18 0.63 -20.20 -7.87
C THR A 18 1.58 -19.59 -6.86
N PRO A 19 2.13 -20.42 -5.93
CA PRO A 19 3.14 -19.92 -4.99
C PRO A 19 4.40 -19.41 -5.69
N CYS A 20 5.22 -18.67 -4.95
CA CYS A 20 6.51 -18.18 -5.43
C CYS A 20 7.39 -19.35 -5.90
N GLY A 21 7.90 -19.27 -7.13
CA GLY A 21 8.75 -20.30 -7.70
C GLY A 21 10.12 -20.41 -7.04
N SER A 22 10.54 -19.37 -6.28
CA SER A 22 11.84 -19.38 -5.59
C SER A 22 11.78 -19.90 -4.17
N CYS A 23 10.72 -19.58 -3.40
CA CYS A 23 10.66 -19.94 -1.98
C CYS A 23 9.35 -20.60 -1.56
N GLY A 24 8.39 -20.75 -2.45
CA GLY A 24 7.12 -21.43 -2.17
C GLY A 24 6.11 -20.62 -1.37
N SER A 25 6.42 -19.38 -0.98
CA SER A 25 5.50 -18.53 -0.23
C SER A 25 4.38 -17.99 -1.12
N LYS A 26 3.27 -17.61 -0.48
CA LYS A 26 2.13 -17.02 -1.19
C LYS A 26 2.51 -15.69 -1.82
N LEU A 27 2.04 -15.46 -3.04
CA LEU A 27 2.21 -14.19 -3.74
C LEU A 27 1.05 -13.24 -3.43
N VAL A 28 1.34 -11.95 -3.42
CA VAL A 28 0.33 -10.90 -3.27
C VAL A 28 0.26 -10.06 -4.55
N LYS A 29 -0.94 -9.59 -4.87
CA LYS A 29 -1.11 -8.60 -5.93
C LYS A 29 -0.56 -7.28 -5.47
N ILE A 30 0.16 -6.58 -6.33
CA ILE A 30 0.77 -5.32 -5.98
C ILE A 30 0.62 -4.30 -7.10
N ASP A 31 0.30 -3.08 -6.71
CA ASP A 31 0.28 -1.93 -7.60
C ASP A 31 1.72 -1.54 -7.94
N GLU A 32 2.00 -1.32 -9.23
CA GLU A 32 3.36 -1.02 -9.71
C GLU A 32 3.99 0.19 -9.03
N LEU A 33 3.22 1.23 -8.76
CA LEU A 33 3.72 2.42 -8.07
C LEU A 33 4.16 2.13 -6.63
N TYR A 34 3.63 1.07 -6.04
CA TYR A 34 3.87 0.74 -4.64
C TYR A 34 4.86 -0.41 -4.43
N ILE A 35 5.40 -1.01 -5.49
CA ILE A 35 6.32 -2.16 -5.37
C ILE A 35 7.49 -1.86 -4.43
N VAL A 36 8.21 -0.76 -4.67
CA VAL A 36 9.38 -0.40 -3.86
C VAL A 36 8.97 -0.06 -2.43
N ILE A 37 7.87 0.67 -2.28
CA ILE A 37 7.33 1.07 -0.97
C ILE A 37 7.00 -0.15 -0.12
N ILE A 38 6.25 -1.10 -0.68
CA ILE A 38 5.84 -2.31 0.02
C ILE A 38 7.05 -3.17 0.37
N LYS A 39 8.03 -3.26 -0.52
CA LYS A 39 9.29 -3.94 -0.23
C LYS A 39 10.01 -3.31 0.96
N ILE A 40 10.16 -1.98 0.96
CA ILE A 40 10.82 -1.25 2.06
C ILE A 40 10.10 -1.50 3.39
N LEU A 41 8.76 -1.36 3.39
CA LEU A 41 7.95 -1.54 4.59
C LEU A 41 8.12 -2.95 5.16
N ASN A 42 7.99 -3.97 4.33
CA ASN A 42 8.11 -5.35 4.80
C ASN A 42 9.53 -5.70 5.24
N GLN A 43 10.55 -5.17 4.56
CA GLN A 43 11.95 -5.36 4.97
C GLN A 43 12.23 -4.71 6.32
N LYS A 44 11.57 -3.60 6.65
CA LYS A 44 11.70 -2.93 7.94
C LYS A 44 10.84 -3.56 9.05
N GLY A 45 10.01 -4.54 8.72
CA GLY A 45 9.15 -5.22 9.68
C GLY A 45 7.72 -4.69 9.75
N TYR A 46 7.37 -3.66 8.98
CA TYR A 46 6.00 -3.16 8.86
C TYR A 46 5.25 -4.02 7.84
N THR A 47 4.78 -5.18 8.27
CA THR A 47 4.09 -6.11 7.36
C THR A 47 2.82 -5.52 6.77
N THR A 48 2.59 -5.78 5.50
CA THR A 48 1.42 -5.28 4.77
C THR A 48 0.59 -6.42 4.22
N THR A 49 -0.70 -6.17 3.95
CA THR A 49 -1.62 -7.16 3.35
C THR A 49 -2.14 -6.70 1.99
N TYR A 50 -2.62 -5.46 1.89
CA TYR A 50 -3.16 -4.90 0.65
C TYR A 50 -2.69 -3.48 0.46
N CYS A 51 -2.61 -3.04 -0.80
CA CYS A 51 -2.29 -1.67 -1.12
C CYS A 51 -2.92 -1.26 -2.46
N CYS A 52 -3.07 0.05 -2.65
CA CYS A 52 -3.46 0.65 -3.92
C CYS A 52 -2.90 2.08 -3.97
N SER A 53 -2.37 2.48 -5.12
CA SER A 53 -1.87 3.84 -5.31
C SER A 53 -2.97 4.83 -5.71
N GLY A 54 -4.16 4.34 -6.07
CA GLY A 54 -5.23 5.09 -6.70
C GLY A 54 -5.14 5.02 -8.22
N HIS A 55 -6.27 4.98 -8.88
CA HIS A 55 -6.34 4.88 -10.34
C HIS A 55 -7.35 5.88 -10.89
N THR A 56 -6.98 6.52 -12.01
CA THR A 56 -7.79 7.58 -12.62
C THR A 56 -9.14 7.08 -13.14
N TYR A 57 -9.26 5.77 -13.42
CA TYR A 57 -10.52 5.18 -13.90
C TYR A 57 -11.53 4.89 -12.79
N GLU A 58 -11.13 4.99 -11.52
CA GLU A 58 -12.02 4.72 -10.40
C GLU A 58 -12.94 5.92 -10.14
N LYS A 59 -14.17 5.66 -9.67
CA LYS A 59 -15.11 6.72 -9.29
C LYS A 59 -14.67 7.49 -8.05
N LEU A 60 -14.05 6.77 -7.11
CA LEU A 60 -13.51 7.33 -5.87
C LEU A 60 -12.07 6.81 -5.72
N PRO A 61 -11.12 7.43 -6.45
CA PRO A 61 -9.73 6.98 -6.34
C PRO A 61 -9.21 7.13 -4.91
N GLN A 62 -8.59 6.07 -4.43
CA GLN A 62 -8.02 6.04 -3.08
C GLN A 62 -6.62 5.43 -3.13
N SER A 63 -5.70 6.07 -2.42
CA SER A 63 -4.41 5.47 -2.12
C SER A 63 -4.45 4.91 -0.71
N TYR A 64 -4.11 3.64 -0.53
CA TYR A 64 -4.13 3.03 0.80
C TYR A 64 -3.10 1.93 0.94
N ILE A 65 -2.70 1.72 2.17
CA ILE A 65 -1.90 0.55 2.59
C ILE A 65 -2.55 -0.02 3.83
N LEU A 66 -2.92 -1.29 3.77
CA LEU A 66 -3.44 -2.06 4.89
C LEU A 66 -2.29 -2.85 5.49
N PHE A 67 -2.06 -2.67 6.79
CA PHE A 67 -0.96 -3.32 7.50
C PHE A 67 -1.39 -4.65 8.11
N GLY A 68 -0.42 -5.46 8.49
CA GLY A 68 -0.65 -6.68 9.23
C GLY A 68 -1.10 -6.39 10.65
N GLU A 69 -1.57 -7.42 11.34
CA GLU A 69 -2.08 -7.31 12.71
C GLU A 69 -0.99 -6.79 13.66
N GLY A 70 -1.38 -5.85 14.52
CA GLY A 70 -0.53 -5.34 15.59
C GLY A 70 0.52 -4.31 15.17
N ILE A 71 0.57 -3.92 13.91
CA ILE A 71 1.53 -2.91 13.44
C ILE A 71 1.15 -1.53 13.99
N LYS A 72 2.15 -0.83 14.52
CA LYS A 72 2.03 0.55 14.99
C LYS A 72 2.98 1.43 14.21
N LEU A 73 2.48 2.56 13.73
CA LEU A 73 3.28 3.51 12.96
C LEU A 73 3.71 4.68 13.83
N PRO A 74 5.01 5.03 13.89
CA PRO A 74 5.46 6.17 14.68
C PRO A 74 5.00 7.51 14.10
N PHE A 75 4.82 7.58 12.78
CA PHE A 75 4.25 8.72 12.07
C PHE A 75 3.71 8.24 10.72
N ILE A 76 2.87 9.04 10.08
CA ILE A 76 2.23 8.70 8.81
C ILE A 76 2.64 9.67 7.71
N PRO A 77 2.50 9.29 6.43
CA PRO A 77 2.85 10.19 5.33
C PRO A 77 1.91 11.40 5.29
N GLU A 78 2.44 12.54 4.85
CA GLU A 78 1.67 13.76 4.71
C GLU A 78 0.49 13.55 3.76
N GLY A 79 -0.67 14.08 4.14
CA GLY A 79 -1.91 13.97 3.35
C GLY A 79 -2.68 12.68 3.57
N TYR A 80 -2.17 11.77 4.39
CA TYR A 80 -2.84 10.52 4.73
C TYR A 80 -3.46 10.57 6.11
N VAL A 81 -4.45 9.71 6.32
CA VAL A 81 -5.09 9.51 7.62
C VAL A 81 -5.00 8.05 8.00
N ILE A 82 -5.02 7.76 9.29
CA ILE A 82 -5.15 6.39 9.79
C ILE A 82 -6.63 6.07 9.92
N ASP A 83 -7.04 4.95 9.33
CA ASP A 83 -8.39 4.43 9.46
C ASP A 83 -8.35 3.18 10.33
N TYR A 84 -8.96 3.27 11.50
CA TYR A 84 -9.12 2.15 12.43
C TYR A 84 -10.47 1.46 12.27
N GLU A 85 -11.48 2.18 11.78
CA GLU A 85 -12.88 1.74 11.81
C GLU A 85 -13.22 0.79 10.66
N ALA A 86 -12.59 0.96 9.50
CA ALA A 86 -12.90 0.16 8.32
C ALA A 86 -12.73 -1.34 8.55
N HIS A 87 -11.99 -1.74 9.58
CA HIS A 87 -11.62 -3.13 9.83
C HIS A 87 -12.08 -3.65 11.19
N THR A 88 -12.78 -2.83 11.99
CA THR A 88 -13.30 -3.23 13.32
C THR A 88 -14.51 -4.14 13.24
N ILE A 89 -15.16 -4.23 12.10
CA ILE A 89 -16.38 -5.04 11.90
C ILE A 89 -16.06 -6.54 11.92
N LEU A 90 -14.82 -6.91 11.61
CA LEU A 90 -14.37 -8.30 11.64
C LEU A 90 -13.64 -8.55 12.95
N GLU A 91 -14.28 -9.23 13.89
CA GLU A 91 -13.71 -9.53 15.22
C GLU A 91 -12.33 -10.19 15.17
N SER A 92 -12.03 -10.90 14.08
CA SER A 92 -10.74 -11.56 13.87
C SER A 92 -9.62 -10.63 13.45
N PHE A 93 -9.92 -9.33 13.16
CA PHE A 93 -8.93 -8.35 12.69
C PHE A 93 -8.79 -7.17 13.66
N LYS A 94 -8.70 -7.49 14.94
CA LYS A 94 -8.39 -6.49 15.96
C LYS A 94 -6.96 -5.94 15.70
N ASP A 95 -6.77 -4.64 15.92
CA ASP A 95 -5.49 -3.95 15.81
C ASP A 95 -4.91 -3.90 14.37
N ILE A 96 -5.78 -3.93 13.36
CA ILE A 96 -5.39 -3.69 11.98
C ILE A 96 -5.62 -2.22 11.65
N ILE A 97 -4.61 -1.58 11.08
CA ILE A 97 -4.69 -0.19 10.65
C ILE A 97 -4.49 -0.07 9.15
N GLU A 98 -5.11 0.95 8.59
CA GLU A 98 -4.94 1.35 7.19
C GLU A 98 -4.53 2.82 7.16
N ILE A 99 -3.53 3.16 6.36
CA ILE A 99 -3.31 4.56 5.99
C ILE A 99 -3.99 4.80 4.66
N ARG A 100 -4.67 5.94 4.51
CA ARG A 100 -5.48 6.22 3.33
C ARG A 100 -5.47 7.70 2.97
N ARG A 101 -5.52 7.95 1.68
CA ARG A 101 -5.80 9.26 1.11
C ARG A 101 -6.85 9.11 0.01
N ASP A 102 -7.91 9.91 0.09
CA ASP A 102 -8.96 9.97 -0.93
C ASP A 102 -8.62 11.09 -1.93
N PHE A 103 -8.85 10.81 -3.21
CA PHE A 103 -8.70 11.80 -4.27
C PHE A 103 -10.08 12.22 -4.74
N TYR A 104 -10.44 13.49 -4.50
CA TYR A 104 -11.75 14.02 -4.85
C TYR A 104 -11.73 14.50 -6.29
N LEU A 105 -12.44 13.83 -7.19
CA LEU A 105 -12.45 14.12 -8.63
C LEU A 105 -12.79 15.57 -8.94
N LYS A 106 -13.66 16.18 -8.15
CA LYS A 106 -14.06 17.60 -8.33
C LYS A 106 -12.92 18.59 -8.08
N SER A 107 -11.87 18.17 -7.42
CA SER A 107 -10.69 19.01 -7.13
C SER A 107 -9.72 19.10 -8.31
N TYR A 108 -9.91 18.29 -9.35
CA TYR A 108 -9.02 18.21 -10.50
C TYR A 108 -9.71 18.69 -11.76
N LYS A 109 -9.00 19.43 -12.61
CA LYS A 109 -9.52 19.94 -13.87
C LYS A 109 -9.69 18.84 -14.92
N ASN A 110 -8.82 17.84 -14.89
CA ASN A 110 -8.80 16.74 -15.84
C ASN A 110 -8.05 15.54 -15.28
N GLU A 111 -8.07 14.44 -16.03
CA GLU A 111 -7.43 13.19 -15.65
C GLU A 111 -5.90 13.32 -15.52
N VAL A 112 -5.27 14.16 -16.34
CA VAL A 112 -3.81 14.38 -16.29
C VAL A 112 -3.41 15.00 -14.96
N GLU A 113 -4.17 15.98 -14.48
CA GLU A 113 -3.92 16.64 -13.20
C GLU A 113 -4.10 15.66 -12.04
N LEU A 114 -5.14 14.82 -12.08
CA LEU A 114 -5.35 13.74 -11.11
C LEU A 114 -4.19 12.76 -11.12
N GLN A 115 -3.75 12.31 -12.30
CA GLN A 115 -2.63 11.36 -12.42
C GLN A 115 -1.34 11.94 -11.84
N LYS A 116 -1.06 13.22 -12.08
CA LYS A 116 0.11 13.89 -11.49
C LYS A 116 0.06 13.87 -9.96
N ASP A 117 -1.11 14.10 -9.37
CA ASP A 117 -1.25 14.10 -7.92
C ASP A 117 -1.14 12.69 -7.34
N ILE A 118 -1.64 11.69 -8.03
CA ILE A 118 -1.46 10.28 -7.65
C ILE A 118 0.03 9.93 -7.63
N LEU A 119 0.80 10.30 -8.66
CA LEU A 119 2.23 10.08 -8.72
C LEU A 119 2.98 10.83 -7.61
N GLN A 120 2.62 12.09 -7.39
CA GLN A 120 3.21 12.89 -6.31
C GLN A 120 2.92 12.28 -4.95
N SER A 121 1.70 11.80 -4.73
CA SER A 121 1.32 11.11 -3.51
C SER A 121 2.15 9.84 -3.29
N ALA A 122 2.39 9.07 -4.34
CA ALA A 122 3.24 7.87 -4.25
C ALA A 122 4.69 8.23 -3.87
N LEU A 123 5.23 9.33 -4.38
CA LEU A 123 6.55 9.81 -4.00
C LEU A 123 6.63 10.21 -2.52
N VAL A 124 5.58 10.86 -2.01
CA VAL A 124 5.47 11.20 -0.58
C VAL A 124 5.48 9.94 0.28
N VAL A 125 4.73 8.92 -0.12
CA VAL A 125 4.69 7.64 0.59
C VAL A 125 6.03 6.92 0.53
N LEU A 126 6.71 6.97 -0.62
CA LEU A 126 8.04 6.38 -0.77
C LEU A 126 9.04 7.03 0.19
N GLU A 127 9.10 8.35 0.23
CA GLU A 127 9.99 9.10 1.13
C GLU A 127 9.68 8.76 2.60
N TRP A 128 8.40 8.74 2.97
CA TRP A 128 7.96 8.35 4.29
C TRP A 128 8.45 6.95 4.66
N SER A 129 8.30 5.97 3.75
CA SER A 129 8.73 4.60 4.01
C SER A 129 10.24 4.50 4.24
N GLN A 130 11.02 5.32 3.55
CA GLN A 130 12.47 5.39 3.72
C GLN A 130 12.88 5.98 5.07
N LEU A 131 12.09 6.94 5.57
CA LEU A 131 12.34 7.61 6.85
C LEU A 131 11.91 6.80 8.07
N LEU A 132 11.05 5.80 7.90
CA LEU A 132 10.61 4.96 9.02
C LEU A 132 11.81 4.21 9.64
N PRO A 133 11.87 4.13 10.98
CA PRO A 133 12.85 3.27 11.64
C PRO A 133 12.52 1.79 11.40
N ILE A 134 13.49 0.91 11.64
CA ILE A 134 13.22 -0.53 11.63
C ILE A 134 12.22 -0.84 12.74
N TYR A 135 11.19 -1.59 12.41
CA TYR A 135 10.16 -1.99 13.37
C TYR A 135 10.70 -3.04 14.34
N ILE A 136 10.55 -2.76 15.62
CA ILE A 136 11.06 -3.64 16.69
C ILE A 136 9.88 -4.24 17.46
#